data_30a16b874f89d502c0f19e348b3c4721
#
_entry.id   30a16b874f89d502c0f19e348b3c4721
#
_cell.length_a   1.000
_cell.length_b   1.000
_cell.length_c   1.000
_cell.angle_alpha   90.00
_cell.angle_beta   90.00
_cell.angle_gamma   90.00
#
_symmetry.space_group_name_H-M   'P 1'
#
loop_
_entity.id
_entity.type
_entity.pdbx_description
1 polymer ?
#
loop_
_entity_poly.entity_id
_entity_poly.type
_entity_poly.pdbx_seq_one_letter_code
_entity_poly.pdbx_strand_id
1 'polypeptide(L)'
;NTFFMSSEEYPAIQEVIKMFGMPVDKLPAAMQAPERVRDVAAYLKDHSLMQAFTDEGVSPELLGEIIEWKTIELKEYLKHELSEEKLYGFYNRFLQEHLFETVDIDLFCEEFMKEFGMDLKERLRTWYTRDHLPVLLLEDVVLTELPEEEGGEGRQSKSAYGRFKVYNPGDVEGVLVVSAARIKGEKVRSFLIQGHECKEIRVKMDY
;
A
#
# COMPACT_ATOMS: atom_id res chain seq x y z
N ASN A 1 5.54 22.84 5.96
CA ASN A 1 5.68 22.11 7.21
C ASN A 1 6.39 20.80 6.92
N THR A 2 7.65 20.67 7.33
CA THR A 2 8.49 19.54 6.96
C THR A 2 9.45 19.26 8.14
N PHE A 3 9.66 18.00 8.47
CA PHE A 3 10.81 17.53 9.22
C PHE A 3 11.82 16.93 8.24
N PHE A 4 13.06 16.76 8.66
CA PHE A 4 14.10 16.10 7.88
C PHE A 4 14.38 14.73 8.51
N MET A 5 14.33 13.69 7.68
CA MET A 5 14.64 12.33 8.10
C MET A 5 15.78 11.80 7.24
N SER A 6 16.80 11.25 7.88
CA SER A 6 17.90 10.60 7.21
C SER A 6 18.17 9.24 7.84
N SER A 7 18.73 8.34 7.06
CA SER A 7 19.20 7.04 7.52
C SER A 7 20.30 6.56 6.58
N GLU A 8 21.37 6.01 7.12
CA GLU A 8 22.39 5.31 6.33
C GLU A 8 21.91 3.93 5.92
N GLU A 9 21.06 3.31 6.74
CA GLU A 9 20.53 1.96 6.51
C GLU A 9 19.37 1.93 5.48
N TYR A 10 18.55 3.01 5.45
CA TYR A 10 17.34 3.07 4.61
C TYR A 10 17.38 4.28 3.66
N PRO A 11 18.03 4.16 2.47
CA PRO A 11 18.06 5.22 1.48
C PRO A 11 16.64 5.68 1.08
N ALA A 12 16.45 6.99 0.84
CA ALA A 12 15.17 7.61 0.48
C ALA A 12 14.03 7.43 1.52
N ILE A 13 14.34 7.09 2.78
CA ILE A 13 13.33 6.85 3.83
C ILE A 13 12.42 8.07 4.05
N GLN A 14 12.92 9.27 3.86
CA GLN A 14 12.12 10.49 3.99
C GLN A 14 10.98 10.55 2.97
N GLU A 15 11.23 10.15 1.73
CA GLU A 15 10.25 10.09 0.67
C GLU A 15 9.17 9.04 0.99
N VAL A 16 9.60 7.88 1.50
CA VAL A 16 8.70 6.80 1.94
C VAL A 16 7.78 7.28 3.07
N ILE A 17 8.33 7.87 4.11
CA ILE A 17 7.55 8.34 5.27
C ILE A 17 6.62 9.51 4.91
N LYS A 18 7.03 10.42 4.04
CA LYS A 18 6.15 11.51 3.53
C LYS A 18 4.89 10.98 2.87
N MET A 19 4.97 9.86 2.16
CA MET A 19 3.81 9.26 1.51
C MET A 19 2.77 8.69 2.49
N PHE A 20 3.14 8.42 3.75
CA PHE A 20 2.17 8.02 4.78
C PHE A 20 1.14 9.11 5.07
N GLY A 21 1.53 10.38 4.94
CA GLY A 21 0.64 11.53 5.08
C GLY A 21 -0.12 11.94 3.81
N MET A 22 0.02 11.22 2.70
CA MET A 22 -0.67 11.55 1.46
C MET A 22 -1.99 10.77 1.34
N PRO A 23 -3.11 11.43 0.99
CA PRO A 23 -4.35 10.73 0.67
C PRO A 23 -4.19 9.81 -0.54
N VAL A 24 -4.88 8.66 -0.55
CA VAL A 24 -4.78 7.64 -1.62
C VAL A 24 -5.27 8.14 -2.97
N ASP A 25 -6.24 9.05 -2.98
CA ASP A 25 -6.79 9.67 -4.21
C ASP A 25 -5.79 10.56 -4.95
N LYS A 26 -4.64 10.83 -4.33
CA LYS A 26 -3.49 11.53 -4.94
C LYS A 26 -2.34 10.60 -5.31
N LEU A 27 -2.62 9.31 -5.53
CA LEU A 27 -1.64 8.38 -6.05
C LEU A 27 -1.06 8.92 -7.36
N PRO A 28 0.27 8.93 -7.50
CA PRO A 28 0.92 9.52 -8.65
C PRO A 28 0.47 8.88 -9.97
N ALA A 29 0.42 9.70 -11.01
CA ALA A 29 0.05 9.30 -12.37
C ALA A 29 0.95 8.18 -12.95
N ALA A 30 2.11 7.93 -12.34
CA ALA A 30 3.04 6.86 -12.72
C ALA A 30 2.38 5.46 -12.68
N MET A 31 1.46 5.22 -11.75
CA MET A 31 0.70 3.95 -11.71
C MET A 31 -0.34 3.80 -12.84
N GLN A 32 -0.57 4.84 -13.62
CA GLN A 32 -1.57 4.81 -14.70
C GLN A 32 -0.97 4.46 -16.07
N ALA A 33 0.36 4.40 -16.18
CA ALA A 33 1.04 4.07 -17.41
C ALA A 33 1.45 2.59 -17.44
N PRO A 34 0.79 1.71 -18.23
CA PRO A 34 1.05 0.27 -18.25
C PRO A 34 2.51 -0.11 -18.56
N GLU A 35 3.22 0.71 -19.31
CA GLU A 35 4.62 0.47 -19.68
C GLU A 35 5.54 0.63 -18.47
N ARG A 36 5.37 1.66 -17.67
CA ARG A 36 6.17 1.91 -16.45
C ARG A 36 5.96 0.83 -15.40
N VAL A 37 4.71 0.44 -15.20
CA VAL A 37 4.35 -0.69 -14.32
C VAL A 37 5.12 -1.95 -14.70
N ARG A 38 5.25 -2.22 -16.01
CA ARG A 38 5.95 -3.40 -16.50
C ARG A 38 7.44 -3.36 -16.19
N ASP A 39 8.10 -2.21 -16.34
CA ASP A 39 9.55 -2.09 -16.15
C ASP A 39 9.92 -2.19 -14.66
N VAL A 40 9.15 -1.55 -13.78
CA VAL A 40 9.26 -1.71 -12.31
C VAL A 40 9.03 -3.17 -11.89
N ALA A 41 7.96 -3.80 -12.38
CA ALA A 41 7.65 -5.19 -12.06
C ALA A 41 8.72 -6.16 -12.59
N ALA A 42 9.27 -5.89 -13.77
CA ALA A 42 10.34 -6.70 -14.34
C ALA A 42 11.62 -6.62 -13.50
N TYR A 43 11.96 -5.44 -12.99
CA TYR A 43 13.11 -5.27 -12.10
C TYR A 43 12.89 -5.95 -10.75
N LEU A 44 11.78 -5.65 -10.07
CA LEU A 44 11.46 -6.15 -8.73
C LEU A 44 11.14 -7.65 -8.68
N LYS A 45 11.04 -8.32 -9.82
CA LYS A 45 10.84 -9.78 -9.88
C LYS A 45 12.02 -10.55 -9.28
N ASP A 46 13.24 -10.04 -9.47
CA ASP A 46 14.46 -10.72 -9.11
C ASP A 46 15.45 -9.82 -8.32
N HIS A 47 15.03 -8.57 -7.98
CA HIS A 47 15.85 -7.58 -7.29
C HIS A 47 15.06 -6.87 -6.19
N SER A 48 15.77 -6.53 -5.12
CA SER A 48 15.21 -5.77 -4.00
C SER A 48 15.29 -4.25 -4.25
N LEU A 49 14.54 -3.48 -3.44
CA LEU A 49 14.68 -2.02 -3.40
C LEU A 49 16.12 -1.61 -3.04
N MET A 50 16.75 -2.30 -2.08
CA MET A 50 18.12 -2.00 -1.66
C MET A 50 19.11 -2.17 -2.82
N GLN A 51 18.95 -3.19 -3.63
CA GLN A 51 19.79 -3.40 -4.81
C GLN A 51 19.61 -2.28 -5.84
N ALA A 52 18.39 -1.77 -6.02
CA ALA A 52 18.13 -0.68 -6.98
C ALA A 52 18.93 0.60 -6.69
N PHE A 53 19.30 0.88 -5.44
CA PHE A 53 20.14 2.02 -5.09
C PHE A 53 21.61 1.88 -5.50
N THR A 54 22.07 0.66 -5.73
CA THR A 54 23.49 0.36 -6.05
C THR A 54 23.68 -0.19 -7.45
N ASP A 55 22.60 -0.46 -8.17
CA ASP A 55 22.64 -0.99 -9.53
C ASP A 55 22.84 0.14 -10.56
N GLU A 56 24.02 0.18 -11.20
CA GLU A 56 24.35 1.16 -12.23
C GLU A 56 23.46 1.05 -13.49
N GLY A 57 22.77 -0.05 -13.68
CA GLY A 57 21.80 -0.26 -14.76
C GLY A 57 20.44 0.39 -14.53
N VAL A 58 20.16 0.84 -13.30
CA VAL A 58 18.89 1.50 -12.93
C VAL A 58 19.00 3.01 -13.15
N SER A 59 18.20 3.54 -14.08
CA SER A 59 18.14 5.00 -14.28
C SER A 59 17.51 5.72 -13.06
N PRO A 60 17.82 7.01 -12.83
CA PRO A 60 17.19 7.79 -11.77
C PRO A 60 15.65 7.81 -11.84
N GLU A 61 15.10 7.80 -13.06
CA GLU A 61 13.66 7.77 -13.31
C GLU A 61 13.06 6.43 -12.86
N LEU A 62 13.68 5.30 -13.25
CA LEU A 62 13.23 3.97 -12.85
C LEU A 62 13.38 3.78 -11.36
N LEU A 63 14.46 4.27 -10.74
CA LEU A 63 14.64 4.23 -9.28
C LEU A 63 13.50 4.97 -8.56
N GLY A 64 13.14 6.17 -9.04
CA GLY A 64 12.01 6.92 -8.49
C GLY A 64 10.70 6.13 -8.56
N GLU A 65 10.43 5.49 -9.69
CA GLU A 65 9.24 4.66 -9.89
C GLU A 65 9.24 3.41 -9.00
N ILE A 66 10.40 2.77 -8.80
CA ILE A 66 10.56 1.64 -7.87
C ILE A 66 10.27 2.05 -6.43
N ILE A 67 10.84 3.18 -5.97
CA ILE A 67 10.59 3.72 -4.62
C ILE A 67 9.10 3.98 -4.42
N GLU A 68 8.46 4.64 -5.38
CA GLU A 68 7.05 4.95 -5.33
C GLU A 68 6.19 3.69 -5.25
N TRP A 69 6.40 2.72 -6.13
CA TRP A 69 5.68 1.45 -6.15
C TRP A 69 5.81 0.69 -4.83
N LYS A 70 7.04 0.52 -4.37
CA LYS A 70 7.33 -0.15 -3.10
C LYS A 70 6.70 0.59 -1.91
N THR A 71 6.70 1.94 -1.93
CA THR A 71 6.07 2.72 -0.87
C THR A 71 4.56 2.53 -0.81
N ILE A 72 3.90 2.42 -1.97
CA ILE A 72 2.47 2.12 -2.01
C ILE A 72 2.19 0.72 -1.44
N GLU A 73 3.00 -0.28 -1.79
CA GLU A 73 2.90 -1.63 -1.23
C GLU A 73 2.97 -1.60 0.31
N LEU A 74 3.97 -0.92 0.87
CA LEU A 74 4.12 -0.77 2.32
C LEU A 74 2.93 -0.04 2.95
N LYS A 75 2.49 1.05 2.33
CA LYS A 75 1.35 1.84 2.81
C LYS A 75 0.06 1.04 2.82
N GLU A 76 -0.24 0.28 1.76
CA GLU A 76 -1.44 -0.57 1.71
C GLU A 76 -1.39 -1.67 2.77
N TYR A 77 -0.21 -2.25 3.03
CA TYR A 77 -0.02 -3.17 4.14
C TYR A 77 -0.33 -2.51 5.49
N LEU A 78 0.27 -1.35 5.77
CA LEU A 78 0.04 -0.63 7.03
C LEU A 78 -1.42 -0.19 7.21
N LYS A 79 -2.08 0.22 6.13
CA LYS A 79 -3.52 0.54 6.14
C LYS A 79 -4.40 -0.68 6.41
N HIS A 80 -4.00 -1.85 5.93
CA HIS A 80 -4.70 -3.09 6.24
C HIS A 80 -4.64 -3.39 7.74
N GLU A 81 -3.47 -3.27 8.35
CA GLU A 81 -3.24 -3.57 9.76
C GLU A 81 -3.83 -2.51 10.72
N LEU A 82 -3.69 -1.22 10.38
CA LEU A 82 -3.93 -0.12 11.31
C LEU A 82 -5.16 0.75 10.97
N SER A 83 -5.67 0.68 9.78
CA SER A 83 -6.55 1.65 9.12
C SER A 83 -5.83 2.94 8.67
N GLU A 84 -6.37 3.55 7.60
CA GLU A 84 -5.82 4.79 7.05
C GLU A 84 -5.89 5.96 8.04
N GLU A 85 -6.99 6.07 8.78
CA GLU A 85 -7.20 7.14 9.76
C GLU A 85 -6.15 7.12 10.87
N LYS A 86 -5.84 5.94 11.41
CA LYS A 86 -4.81 5.78 12.46
C LYS A 86 -3.42 6.11 11.93
N LEU A 87 -3.05 5.57 10.78
CA LEU A 87 -1.75 5.82 10.15
C LEU A 87 -1.56 7.31 9.85
N TYR A 88 -2.58 7.95 9.27
CA TYR A 88 -2.56 9.38 8.97
C TYR A 88 -2.53 10.24 10.23
N GLY A 89 -3.29 9.88 11.26
CA GLY A 89 -3.30 10.56 12.56
C GLY A 89 -1.95 10.52 13.23
N PHE A 90 -1.29 9.36 13.27
CA PHE A 90 0.07 9.21 13.79
C PHE A 90 1.07 10.09 13.03
N TYR A 91 1.08 9.99 11.68
CA TYR A 91 2.00 10.78 10.86
C TYR A 91 1.85 12.28 11.09
N ASN A 92 0.61 12.79 11.12
CA ASN A 92 0.37 14.22 11.31
C ASN A 92 0.77 14.69 12.70
N ARG A 93 0.54 13.89 13.74
CA ARG A 93 1.00 14.21 15.10
C ARG A 93 2.51 14.22 15.16
N PHE A 94 3.19 13.19 14.68
CA PHE A 94 4.64 13.12 14.62
C PHE A 94 5.22 14.32 13.86
N LEU A 95 4.62 14.68 12.71
CA LEU A 95 5.02 15.87 11.95
C LEU A 95 4.88 17.18 12.76
N GLN A 96 3.82 17.33 13.55
CA GLN A 96 3.62 18.54 14.38
C GLN A 96 4.61 18.62 15.54
N GLU A 97 4.93 17.50 16.16
CA GLU A 97 5.84 17.42 17.29
C GLU A 97 7.31 17.67 16.88
N HIS A 98 7.68 17.30 15.65
CA HIS A 98 9.06 17.40 15.13
C HIS A 98 9.22 18.39 13.96
N LEU A 99 8.40 19.45 13.93
CA LEU A 99 8.50 20.48 12.89
C LEU A 99 9.89 21.14 12.88
N PHE A 100 10.51 21.13 11.68
CA PHE A 100 11.84 21.71 11.43
C PHE A 100 13.01 21.01 12.12
N GLU A 101 12.78 19.85 12.73
CA GLU A 101 13.84 19.04 13.32
C GLU A 101 14.42 18.05 12.31
N THR A 102 15.65 17.61 12.57
CA THR A 102 16.23 16.43 11.94
C THR A 102 15.95 15.24 12.84
N VAL A 103 15.21 14.28 12.33
CA VAL A 103 14.75 13.11 13.09
C VAL A 103 15.43 11.87 12.55
N ASP A 104 15.88 11.00 13.45
CA ASP A 104 16.34 9.66 13.09
C ASP A 104 15.14 8.74 12.84
N ILE A 105 15.28 7.82 11.87
CA ILE A 105 14.26 6.80 11.59
C ILE A 105 13.98 5.92 12.81
N ASP A 106 14.96 5.71 13.68
CA ASP A 106 14.80 4.90 14.88
C ASP A 106 13.79 5.54 15.83
N LEU A 107 13.82 6.85 16.03
CA LEU A 107 12.82 7.56 16.84
C LEU A 107 11.40 7.37 16.26
N PHE A 108 11.26 7.50 14.93
CA PHE A 108 9.96 7.27 14.27
C PHE A 108 9.44 5.85 14.51
N CYS A 109 10.32 4.85 14.37
CA CYS A 109 9.98 3.46 14.61
C CYS A 109 9.65 3.14 16.07
N GLU A 110 10.37 3.77 17.03
CA GLU A 110 10.09 3.62 18.46
C GLU A 110 8.72 4.18 18.84
N GLU A 111 8.38 5.37 18.37
CA GLU A 111 7.05 5.95 18.61
C GLU A 111 5.95 5.17 17.93
N PHE A 112 6.19 4.66 16.73
CA PHE A 112 5.27 3.80 16.00
C PHE A 112 5.01 2.49 16.76
N MET A 113 6.08 1.85 17.27
CA MET A 113 5.98 0.66 18.11
C MET A 113 5.21 0.93 19.38
N LYS A 114 5.49 2.06 20.06
CA LYS A 114 4.81 2.45 21.30
C LYS A 114 3.30 2.65 21.10
N GLU A 115 2.90 3.22 19.97
CA GLU A 115 1.48 3.49 19.70
C GLU A 115 0.72 2.29 19.19
N PHE A 116 1.31 1.51 18.29
CA PHE A 116 0.60 0.44 17.58
C PHE A 116 1.02 -0.97 17.99
N GLY A 117 2.11 -1.12 18.76
CA GLY A 117 2.64 -2.43 19.10
C GLY A 117 3.26 -3.19 17.92
N MET A 118 3.53 -2.51 16.79
CA MET A 118 4.05 -3.08 15.57
C MET A 118 5.52 -2.68 15.36
N ASP A 119 6.40 -3.65 15.10
CA ASP A 119 7.80 -3.42 14.77
C ASP A 119 7.94 -2.94 13.33
N LEU A 120 7.86 -1.60 13.15
CA LEU A 120 8.03 -0.99 11.84
C LEU A 120 9.47 -1.13 11.33
N LYS A 121 10.49 -1.14 12.22
CA LYS A 121 11.90 -1.26 11.82
C LYS A 121 12.18 -2.62 11.18
N GLU A 122 11.69 -3.70 11.77
CA GLU A 122 11.80 -5.05 11.19
C GLU A 122 11.03 -5.14 9.86
N ARG A 123 9.86 -4.51 9.80
CA ARG A 123 9.06 -4.45 8.56
C ARG A 123 9.82 -3.69 7.46
N LEU A 124 10.42 -2.53 7.75
CA LEU A 124 11.23 -1.76 6.81
C LEU A 124 12.42 -2.57 6.31
N ARG A 125 13.16 -3.23 7.21
CA ARG A 125 14.31 -4.05 6.85
C ARG A 125 13.92 -5.12 5.83
N THR A 126 12.86 -5.88 6.12
CA THR A 126 12.35 -6.90 5.21
C THR A 126 11.88 -6.30 3.88
N TRP A 127 11.19 -5.16 3.93
CA TRP A 127 10.66 -4.50 2.76
C TRP A 127 11.76 -3.94 1.84
N TYR A 128 12.87 -3.42 2.38
CA TYR A 128 14.01 -2.96 1.59
C TYR A 128 14.79 -4.10 0.94
N THR A 129 14.93 -5.23 1.63
CA THR A 129 15.79 -6.33 1.21
C THR A 129 15.09 -7.44 0.41
N ARG A 130 13.75 -7.46 0.44
CA ARG A 130 12.98 -8.49 -0.26
C ARG A 130 13.08 -8.33 -1.78
N ASP A 131 13.49 -9.38 -2.46
CA ASP A 131 13.76 -9.46 -3.90
C ASP A 131 12.62 -10.10 -4.73
N HIS A 132 11.45 -10.32 -4.12
CA HIS A 132 10.28 -10.89 -4.77
C HIS A 132 9.04 -10.05 -4.51
N LEU A 133 8.19 -9.93 -5.52
CA LEU A 133 6.87 -9.30 -5.39
C LEU A 133 5.80 -10.33 -5.02
N PRO A 134 4.77 -9.93 -4.28
CA PRO A 134 3.58 -10.77 -4.14
C PRO A 134 2.90 -10.97 -5.49
N VAL A 135 2.46 -12.19 -5.77
CA VAL A 135 1.72 -12.54 -6.99
C VAL A 135 0.33 -12.98 -6.58
N LEU A 136 -0.70 -12.24 -6.97
CA LEU A 136 -2.08 -12.56 -6.65
C LEU A 136 -2.84 -12.93 -7.93
N LEU A 137 -3.28 -14.19 -8.01
CA LEU A 137 -4.08 -14.71 -9.13
C LEU A 137 -5.55 -14.73 -8.71
N LEU A 138 -6.40 -14.17 -9.57
CA LEU A 138 -7.85 -14.14 -9.34
C LEU A 138 -8.52 -15.17 -10.23
N GLU A 139 -9.42 -15.97 -9.64
CA GLU A 139 -10.21 -16.99 -10.32
C GLU A 139 -11.69 -16.90 -9.91
N ASP A 140 -12.56 -17.48 -10.74
CA ASP A 140 -13.99 -17.63 -10.47
C ASP A 140 -14.69 -16.30 -10.11
N VAL A 141 -14.34 -15.20 -10.77
CA VAL A 141 -14.93 -13.88 -10.49
C VAL A 141 -16.39 -13.87 -10.92
N VAL A 142 -17.29 -13.75 -9.95
CA VAL A 142 -18.74 -13.65 -10.16
C VAL A 142 -19.23 -12.35 -9.53
N LEU A 143 -19.91 -11.53 -10.33
CA LEU A 143 -20.59 -10.32 -9.86
C LEU A 143 -22.09 -10.52 -10.02
N THR A 144 -22.85 -10.32 -8.93
CA THR A 144 -24.30 -10.42 -8.93
C THR A 144 -24.87 -9.08 -8.46
N GLU A 145 -25.64 -8.42 -9.31
CA GLU A 145 -26.40 -7.25 -8.91
C GLU A 145 -27.48 -7.65 -7.90
N LEU A 146 -27.57 -6.86 -6.83
CA LEU A 146 -28.63 -7.05 -5.82
C LEU A 146 -29.85 -6.23 -6.22
N PRO A 147 -31.07 -6.71 -5.88
CA PRO A 147 -32.28 -5.93 -6.06
C PRO A 147 -32.15 -4.54 -5.42
N GLU A 148 -32.66 -3.53 -6.09
CA GLU A 148 -32.70 -2.16 -5.54
C GLU A 148 -33.52 -2.19 -4.23
N GLU A 149 -32.92 -1.80 -3.12
CA GLU A 149 -33.68 -1.55 -1.90
C GLU A 149 -34.41 -0.22 -2.06
N GLU A 150 -35.74 -0.22 -1.95
CA GLU A 150 -36.56 0.99 -1.90
C GLU A 150 -36.25 1.75 -0.59
N GLY A 151 -35.13 2.47 -0.59
CA GLY A 151 -34.78 3.39 0.48
C GLY A 151 -35.55 4.67 0.36
N GLY A 152 -36.31 5.03 1.37
CA GLY A 152 -37.05 6.30 1.43
C GLY A 152 -36.12 7.48 1.17
N GLU A 153 -36.64 8.48 0.40
CA GLU A 153 -35.98 9.71 -0.03
C GLU A 153 -35.06 9.65 -1.27
N GLY A 154 -35.49 9.01 -2.36
CA GLY A 154 -35.07 9.43 -3.71
C GLY A 154 -33.61 9.14 -4.13
N ARG A 155 -32.82 8.43 -3.36
CA ARG A 155 -31.50 7.92 -3.76
C ARG A 155 -31.59 6.42 -3.96
N GLN A 156 -31.66 5.98 -5.22
CA GLN A 156 -31.45 4.59 -5.59
C GLN A 156 -29.95 4.27 -5.38
N SER A 157 -29.61 3.52 -4.33
CA SER A 157 -28.29 2.94 -4.21
C SER A 157 -28.33 1.55 -4.84
N LYS A 158 -27.50 1.34 -5.85
CA LYS A 158 -27.30 0.02 -6.43
C LYS A 158 -26.23 -0.71 -5.64
N SER A 159 -26.45 -1.99 -5.42
CA SER A 159 -25.49 -2.84 -4.74
C SER A 159 -25.16 -4.05 -5.60
N ALA A 160 -23.95 -4.52 -5.56
CA ALA A 160 -23.53 -5.78 -6.13
C ALA A 160 -22.84 -6.66 -5.09
N TYR A 161 -22.98 -7.96 -5.28
CA TYR A 161 -22.26 -8.95 -4.51
C TYR A 161 -21.18 -9.57 -5.38
N GLY A 162 -19.91 -9.38 -4.97
CA GLY A 162 -18.75 -9.99 -5.61
C GLY A 162 -18.30 -11.25 -4.88
N ARG A 163 -18.03 -12.32 -5.61
CA ARG A 163 -17.37 -13.53 -5.12
C ARG A 163 -16.24 -13.90 -6.06
N PHE A 164 -15.07 -14.18 -5.52
CA PHE A 164 -13.92 -14.64 -6.29
C PHE A 164 -12.96 -15.42 -5.38
N LYS A 165 -12.11 -16.22 -6.01
CA LYS A 165 -10.97 -16.84 -5.33
C LYS A 165 -9.73 -16.04 -5.64
N VAL A 166 -8.86 -15.90 -4.65
CA VAL A 166 -7.51 -15.36 -4.79
C VAL A 166 -6.51 -16.41 -4.35
N TYR A 167 -5.49 -16.61 -5.15
CA TYR A 167 -4.39 -17.52 -4.86
C TYR A 167 -3.07 -16.75 -4.95
N ASN A 168 -2.23 -16.91 -3.94
CA ASN A 168 -0.86 -16.40 -3.94
C ASN A 168 0.10 -17.59 -4.14
N PRO A 169 0.67 -17.80 -5.34
CA PRO A 169 1.60 -18.90 -5.59
C PRO A 169 3.00 -18.67 -5.02
N GLY A 170 3.34 -17.44 -4.63
CA GLY A 170 4.65 -17.06 -4.10
C GLY A 170 4.74 -17.19 -2.57
N ASP A 171 5.95 -17.00 -2.06
CA ASP A 171 6.24 -17.02 -0.61
C ASP A 171 5.89 -15.70 0.08
N VAL A 172 5.77 -14.62 -0.70
CA VAL A 172 5.58 -13.25 -0.20
C VAL A 172 4.10 -12.95 -0.03
N GLU A 173 3.72 -12.50 1.16
CA GLU A 173 2.37 -11.99 1.43
C GLU A 173 2.05 -10.74 0.60
N GLY A 174 0.80 -10.58 0.20
CA GLY A 174 0.32 -9.42 -0.56
C GLY A 174 -1.01 -8.91 -0.06
N VAL A 175 -1.25 -7.61 -0.21
CA VAL A 175 -2.54 -6.99 0.12
C VAL A 175 -3.36 -6.82 -1.15
N LEU A 176 -4.51 -7.48 -1.19
CA LEU A 176 -5.50 -7.27 -2.23
C LEU A 176 -6.46 -6.16 -1.80
N VAL A 177 -6.53 -5.10 -2.58
CA VAL A 177 -7.48 -3.99 -2.37
C VAL A 177 -8.64 -4.13 -3.33
N VAL A 178 -9.85 -4.16 -2.79
CA VAL A 178 -11.10 -4.24 -3.57
C VAL A 178 -11.86 -2.94 -3.40
N SER A 179 -12.08 -2.23 -4.50
CA SER A 179 -12.83 -0.98 -4.54
C SER A 179 -13.87 -0.99 -5.65
N ALA A 180 -15.01 -0.30 -5.45
CA ALA A 180 -15.99 -0.07 -6.51
C ALA A 180 -15.75 1.33 -7.13
N ALA A 181 -15.26 1.36 -8.37
CA ALA A 181 -14.78 2.58 -9.02
C ALA A 181 -15.91 3.52 -9.45
N ARG A 182 -16.64 4.20 -8.56
CA ARG A 182 -17.53 5.34 -9.00
C ARG A 182 -18.17 6.17 -7.90
N ILE A 183 -17.97 5.92 -6.60
CA ILE A 183 -18.70 6.66 -5.56
C ILE A 183 -17.75 7.40 -4.61
N LYS A 184 -17.98 8.70 -4.42
CA LYS A 184 -17.35 9.47 -3.35
C LYS A 184 -17.76 8.89 -1.98
N GLY A 185 -16.79 8.41 -1.21
CA GLY A 185 -17.03 7.82 0.12
C GLY A 185 -17.03 6.29 0.15
N GLU A 186 -16.41 5.67 -0.84
CA GLU A 186 -16.34 4.23 -1.05
C GLU A 186 -15.68 3.50 0.11
N LYS A 187 -16.32 2.40 0.53
CA LYS A 187 -15.69 1.44 1.47
C LYS A 187 -14.71 0.56 0.71
N VAL A 188 -13.46 0.99 0.67
CA VAL A 188 -12.35 0.14 0.23
C VAL A 188 -12.19 -1.00 1.24
N ARG A 189 -12.09 -2.23 0.76
CA ARG A 189 -11.78 -3.41 1.58
C ARG A 189 -10.44 -3.97 1.17
N SER A 190 -9.59 -4.22 2.14
CA SER A 190 -8.30 -4.87 1.95
C SER A 190 -8.28 -6.26 2.56
N PHE A 191 -7.55 -7.16 1.93
CA PHE A 191 -7.38 -8.55 2.36
C PHE A 191 -5.90 -8.91 2.27
N LEU A 192 -5.32 -9.30 3.39
CA LEU A 192 -3.97 -9.87 3.40
C LEU A 192 -4.06 -11.33 2.94
N ILE A 193 -3.23 -11.68 1.96
CA ILE A 193 -3.11 -13.01 1.39
C ILE A 193 -1.69 -13.51 1.65
N GLN A 194 -1.57 -14.53 2.48
CA GLN A 194 -0.26 -15.09 2.82
C GLN A 194 0.37 -15.83 1.64
N GLY A 195 1.69 -16.07 1.71
CA GLY A 195 2.34 -16.94 0.74
C GLY A 195 1.66 -18.32 0.68
N HIS A 196 1.46 -18.84 -0.52
CA HIS A 196 0.78 -20.12 -0.82
C HIS A 196 -0.68 -20.21 -0.32
N GLU A 197 -1.29 -19.09 0.10
CA GLU A 197 -2.70 -19.08 0.52
C GLU A 197 -3.64 -19.05 -0.70
N CYS A 198 -4.72 -19.86 -0.62
CA CYS A 198 -5.89 -19.76 -1.48
C CYS A 198 -7.11 -19.37 -0.62
N LYS A 199 -7.74 -18.24 -0.95
CA LYS A 199 -8.83 -17.67 -0.15
C LYS A 199 -10.02 -17.31 -1.04
N GLU A 200 -11.23 -17.73 -0.62
CA GLU A 200 -12.46 -17.25 -1.23
C GLU A 200 -12.88 -15.93 -0.56
N ILE A 201 -13.05 -14.90 -1.35
CA ILE A 201 -13.44 -13.56 -0.91
C ILE A 201 -14.87 -13.28 -1.38
N ARG A 202 -15.67 -12.72 -0.47
CA ARG A 202 -17.04 -12.29 -0.71
C ARG A 202 -17.19 -10.87 -0.22
N VAL A 203 -17.59 -9.96 -1.11
CA VAL A 203 -17.76 -8.54 -0.78
C VAL A 203 -19.10 -8.04 -1.29
N LYS A 204 -19.78 -7.24 -0.46
CA LYS A 204 -20.91 -6.40 -0.90
C LYS A 204 -20.33 -5.03 -1.25
N MET A 205 -20.62 -4.56 -2.44
CA MET A 205 -20.22 -3.24 -2.95
C MET A 205 -21.48 -2.44 -3.22
N ASP A 206 -21.56 -1.23 -2.66
CA ASP A 206 -22.62 -0.28 -2.94
C ASP A 206 -22.09 0.73 -3.97
N TYR A 207 -22.84 1.06 -5.04
CA TYR A 207 -22.37 1.93 -6.13
C TYR A 207 -23.49 2.80 -6.72
#